data_8bcf49514be16f3ee119af447c4fcf6c
#
_entry.id   8bcf49514be16f3ee119af447c4fcf6c
#
_cell.length_a   1.000
_cell.length_b   1.000
_cell.length_c   1.000
_cell.angle_alpha   90.00
_cell.angle_beta   90.00
_cell.angle_gamma   90.00
#
_symmetry.space_group_name_H-M   'P 1'
#
loop_
_entity.id
_entity.type
_entity.pdbx_description
1 polymer ?
#
loop_
_entity_poly.entity_id
_entity_poly.type
_entity_poly.pdbx_seq_one_letter_code
_entity_poly.pdbx_strand_id
1 'polypeptide(L)'
;MDKSVKNKLKSIIRESLIEIVSERKEKMLKNMIKEEIKGILMDKAINEEKDNGKRLNMKRNAVMSMLKNDLYDHATLAYQLYDANDDSQKATARSLFSKKATGHPDADGQIRRFDDTEINKLYDLIKTKK
;
A
#
# COMPACT_ATOMS: atom_id res chain seq x y z
N MET A 1 -41.56 10.25 -30.16
CA MET A 1 -40.79 9.03 -30.10
C MET A 1 -41.68 7.85 -29.71
N ASP A 2 -41.63 6.78 -30.46
CA ASP A 2 -42.33 5.56 -30.14
C ASP A 2 -41.85 4.97 -28.81
N LYS A 3 -42.75 4.42 -28.00
CA LYS A 3 -42.45 3.79 -26.71
C LYS A 3 -41.41 2.65 -26.86
N SER A 4 -41.45 1.90 -27.94
CA SER A 4 -40.55 0.80 -28.19
C SER A 4 -39.11 1.26 -28.44
N VAL A 5 -38.92 2.37 -29.13
CA VAL A 5 -37.59 2.99 -29.33
C VAL A 5 -37.04 3.52 -28.02
N LYS A 6 -37.87 4.18 -27.19
CA LYS A 6 -37.49 4.68 -25.87
C LYS A 6 -37.01 3.56 -24.93
N ASN A 7 -37.71 2.44 -24.93
CA ASN A 7 -37.35 1.27 -24.12
C ASN A 7 -36.07 0.62 -24.60
N LYS A 8 -35.83 0.54 -25.91
CA LYS A 8 -34.57 0.05 -26.49
C LYS A 8 -33.40 0.91 -26.09
N LEU A 9 -33.53 2.24 -26.14
CA LEU A 9 -32.48 3.16 -25.73
C LEU A 9 -32.16 3.03 -24.24
N LYS A 10 -33.14 2.90 -23.37
CA LYS A 10 -32.94 2.67 -21.94
C LYS A 10 -32.22 1.36 -21.66
N SER A 11 -32.55 0.30 -22.39
CA SER A 11 -31.91 -1.01 -22.27
C SER A 11 -30.45 -0.96 -22.69
N ILE A 12 -30.14 -0.31 -23.80
CA ILE A 12 -28.77 -0.12 -24.29
C ILE A 12 -27.92 0.67 -23.30
N ILE A 13 -28.46 1.73 -22.73
CA ILE A 13 -27.75 2.55 -21.72
C ILE A 13 -27.46 1.72 -20.47
N ARG A 14 -28.39 0.91 -19.98
CA ARG A 14 -28.20 0.02 -18.84
C ARG A 14 -27.11 -1.01 -19.10
N GLU A 15 -27.14 -1.66 -20.24
CA GLU A 15 -26.14 -2.66 -20.63
C GLU A 15 -24.75 -2.04 -20.71
N SER A 16 -24.61 -0.86 -21.30
CA SER A 16 -23.36 -0.13 -21.40
C SER A 16 -22.80 0.24 -20.03
N LEU A 17 -23.63 0.68 -19.09
CA LEU A 17 -23.24 1.00 -17.73
C LEU A 17 -22.78 -0.24 -16.96
N ILE A 18 -23.48 -1.36 -17.10
CA ILE A 18 -23.11 -2.64 -16.47
C ILE A 18 -21.76 -3.12 -17.00
N GLU A 19 -21.52 -3.04 -18.31
CA GLU A 19 -20.24 -3.39 -18.92
C GLU A 19 -19.09 -2.55 -18.36
N ILE A 20 -19.26 -1.23 -18.28
CA ILE A 20 -18.24 -0.32 -17.74
C ILE A 20 -17.91 -0.65 -16.29
N VAL A 21 -18.91 -0.91 -15.46
CA VAL A 21 -18.72 -1.29 -14.05
C VAL A 21 -18.01 -2.64 -13.95
N SER A 22 -18.38 -3.62 -14.76
CA SER A 22 -17.74 -4.94 -14.80
C SER A 22 -16.27 -4.84 -15.23
N GLU A 23 -15.96 -4.06 -16.25
CA GLU A 23 -14.58 -3.83 -16.71
C GLU A 23 -13.72 -3.18 -15.62
N ARG A 24 -14.25 -2.20 -14.89
CA ARG A 24 -13.56 -1.56 -13.78
C ARG A 24 -13.30 -2.54 -12.64
N LYS A 25 -14.26 -3.37 -12.29
CA LYS A 25 -14.10 -4.43 -11.28
C LYS A 25 -13.04 -5.44 -11.69
N GLU A 26 -13.05 -5.88 -12.95
CA GLU A 26 -12.04 -6.79 -13.47
C GLU A 26 -10.63 -6.18 -13.43
N LYS A 27 -10.48 -4.91 -13.80
CA LYS A 27 -9.21 -4.20 -13.70
C LYS A 27 -8.72 -4.12 -12.26
N MET A 28 -9.59 -3.78 -11.32
CA MET A 28 -9.23 -3.73 -9.90
C MET A 28 -8.79 -5.10 -9.39
N LEU A 29 -9.54 -6.15 -9.71
CA LEU A 29 -9.21 -7.52 -9.31
C LEU A 29 -7.87 -7.97 -9.91
N LYS A 30 -7.63 -7.69 -11.18
CA LYS A 30 -6.34 -8.00 -11.84
C LYS A 30 -5.18 -7.27 -11.17
N ASN A 31 -5.35 -6.00 -10.82
CA ASN A 31 -4.33 -5.22 -10.15
C ASN A 31 -4.07 -5.76 -8.73
N MET A 32 -5.10 -6.10 -7.97
CA MET A 32 -4.98 -6.71 -6.65
C MET A 32 -4.23 -8.05 -6.72
N ILE A 33 -4.56 -8.90 -7.68
CA ILE A 33 -3.89 -10.19 -7.90
C ILE A 33 -2.42 -9.97 -8.26
N LYS A 34 -2.11 -9.03 -9.13
CA LYS A 34 -0.72 -8.68 -9.48
C LYS A 34 0.09 -8.23 -8.27
N GLU A 35 -0.47 -7.37 -7.43
CA GLU A 35 0.18 -6.90 -6.21
C GLU A 35 0.40 -8.03 -5.21
N GLU A 36 -0.57 -8.92 -5.07
CA GLU A 36 -0.48 -10.10 -4.22
C GLU A 36 0.62 -11.07 -4.70
N ILE A 37 0.67 -11.35 -5.99
CA ILE A 37 1.70 -12.20 -6.60
C ILE A 37 3.08 -11.54 -6.43
N LYS A 38 3.20 -10.25 -6.69
CA LYS A 38 4.43 -9.50 -6.44
C LYS A 38 4.90 -9.64 -5.00
N GLY A 39 3.99 -9.48 -4.03
CA GLY A 39 4.30 -9.63 -2.61
C GLY A 39 4.81 -11.02 -2.27
N ILE A 40 4.18 -12.07 -2.80
CA ILE A 40 4.58 -13.45 -2.59
C ILE A 40 5.96 -13.72 -3.20
N LEU A 41 6.20 -13.27 -4.42
CA LEU A 41 7.50 -13.43 -5.09
C LEU A 41 8.61 -12.67 -4.38
N MET A 42 8.35 -11.46 -3.92
CA MET A 42 9.30 -10.66 -3.15
C MET A 42 9.64 -11.35 -1.83
N ASP A 43 8.64 -11.84 -1.10
CA ASP A 43 8.85 -12.54 0.16
C ASP A 43 9.69 -13.80 -0.03
N LYS A 44 9.40 -14.58 -1.06
CA LYS A 44 10.18 -15.77 -1.42
C LYS A 44 11.64 -15.40 -1.74
N ALA A 45 11.86 -14.39 -2.56
CA ALA A 45 13.19 -13.93 -2.92
C ALA A 45 13.97 -13.45 -1.70
N ILE A 46 13.33 -12.71 -0.79
CA ILE A 46 13.94 -12.22 0.44
C ILE A 46 14.32 -13.40 1.35
N ASN A 47 13.44 -14.38 1.49
CA ASN A 47 13.71 -15.56 2.33
C ASN A 47 14.83 -16.45 1.78
N GLU A 48 15.00 -16.50 0.46
CA GLU A 48 16.06 -17.25 -0.20
C GLU A 48 17.42 -16.54 -0.20
N GLU A 49 17.45 -15.23 0.06
CA GLU A 49 18.70 -14.47 0.10
C GLU A 49 19.50 -14.79 1.36
N LYS A 50 20.74 -15.20 1.19
CA LYS A 50 21.63 -15.61 2.30
C LYS A 50 22.42 -14.45 2.89
N ASP A 51 22.64 -13.38 2.12
CA ASP A 51 23.36 -12.20 2.58
C ASP A 51 22.41 -11.29 3.36
N ASN A 52 22.72 -11.03 4.64
CA ASN A 52 21.87 -10.20 5.50
C ASN A 52 21.74 -8.77 5.02
N GLY A 53 22.80 -8.17 4.47
CA GLY A 53 22.77 -6.82 3.92
C GLY A 53 21.88 -6.72 2.69
N LYS A 54 21.99 -7.68 1.79
CA LYS A 54 21.14 -7.74 0.59
C LYS A 54 19.68 -8.00 0.96
N ARG A 55 19.46 -8.91 1.92
CA ARG A 55 18.10 -9.20 2.42
C ARG A 55 17.45 -7.94 2.99
N LEU A 56 18.18 -7.18 3.78
CA LEU A 56 17.68 -5.93 4.36
C LEU A 56 17.36 -4.90 3.28
N ASN A 57 18.20 -4.75 2.27
CA ASN A 57 17.95 -3.86 1.13
C ASN A 57 16.71 -4.29 0.35
N MET A 58 16.50 -5.58 0.16
CA MET A 58 15.30 -6.11 -0.49
C MET A 58 14.05 -5.80 0.33
N LYS A 59 14.11 -5.97 1.65
CA LYS A 59 13.01 -5.59 2.55
C LYS A 59 12.72 -4.09 2.50
N ARG A 60 13.77 -3.25 2.50
CA ARG A 60 13.63 -1.80 2.39
C ARG A 60 12.94 -1.41 1.09
N ASN A 61 13.36 -1.96 -0.02
CA ASN A 61 12.76 -1.69 -1.33
C ASN A 61 11.29 -2.15 -1.37
N ALA A 62 10.99 -3.32 -0.81
CA ALA A 62 9.64 -3.85 -0.72
C ALA A 62 8.73 -2.94 0.14
N VAL A 63 9.20 -2.53 1.32
CA VAL A 63 8.46 -1.64 2.21
C VAL A 63 8.19 -0.30 1.54
N MET A 64 9.20 0.32 0.95
CA MET A 64 9.05 1.63 0.30
C MET A 64 8.12 1.56 -0.91
N SER A 65 8.15 0.47 -1.66
CA SER A 65 7.23 0.23 -2.77
C SER A 65 5.78 0.07 -2.29
N MET A 66 5.58 -0.69 -1.21
CA MET A 66 4.25 -0.92 -0.63
C MET A 66 3.66 0.34 -0.02
N LEU A 67 4.48 1.19 0.61
CA LEU A 67 4.03 2.46 1.20
C LEU A 67 3.56 3.49 0.17
N LYS A 68 3.96 3.35 -1.09
CA LYS A 68 3.44 4.18 -2.18
C LYS A 68 2.04 3.75 -2.62
N ASN A 69 1.57 2.62 -2.17
CA ASN A 69 0.27 2.07 -2.53
C ASN A 69 -0.78 2.52 -1.51
N ASP A 70 -1.89 3.09 -2.00
CA ASP A 70 -2.98 3.61 -1.16
C ASP A 70 -3.76 2.52 -0.40
N LEU A 71 -3.39 1.24 -0.58
CA LEU A 71 -4.02 0.12 0.13
C LEU A 71 -3.67 0.07 1.62
N TYR A 72 -2.64 0.79 2.06
CA TYR A 72 -2.17 0.76 3.44
C TYR A 72 -2.50 2.07 4.16
N ASP A 73 -3.05 1.94 5.36
CA ASP A 73 -3.27 3.08 6.25
C ASP A 73 -1.97 3.42 6.98
N HIS A 74 -1.32 4.48 6.53
CA HIS A 74 -0.05 4.94 7.10
C HIS A 74 -0.18 5.30 8.58
N ALA A 75 -1.31 5.85 9.01
CA ALA A 75 -1.53 6.19 10.40
C ALA A 75 -1.51 4.93 11.28
N THR A 76 -2.22 3.90 10.89
CA THR A 76 -2.24 2.61 11.61
C THR A 76 -0.85 1.98 11.65
N LEU A 77 -0.13 2.00 10.55
CA LEU A 77 1.25 1.49 10.49
C LEU A 77 2.17 2.26 11.43
N ALA A 78 2.03 3.59 11.48
CA ALA A 78 2.81 4.43 12.37
C ALA A 78 2.57 4.10 13.85
N TYR A 79 1.29 3.93 14.22
CA TYR A 79 0.94 3.58 15.60
C TYR A 79 1.52 2.23 16.03
N GLN A 80 1.45 1.25 15.14
CA GLN A 80 1.98 -0.08 15.40
C GLN A 80 3.51 -0.11 15.42
N LEU A 81 4.14 0.64 14.53
CA LEU A 81 5.60 0.70 14.44
C LEU A 81 6.23 1.32 15.70
N TYR A 82 5.61 2.36 16.23
CA TYR A 82 6.14 3.12 17.37
C TYR A 82 5.42 2.83 18.69
N ASP A 83 4.55 1.82 18.72
CA ASP A 83 3.77 1.43 19.91
C ASP A 83 3.04 2.63 20.54
N ALA A 84 2.42 3.45 19.69
CA ALA A 84 1.72 4.66 20.12
C ALA A 84 0.35 4.30 20.72
N ASN A 85 0.13 4.66 21.99
CA ASN A 85 -1.06 4.26 22.74
C ASN A 85 -1.98 5.45 23.09
N ASP A 86 -1.43 6.64 23.27
CA ASP A 86 -2.22 7.85 23.56
C ASP A 86 -2.19 8.83 22.38
N ASP A 87 -3.02 9.87 22.43
CA ASP A 87 -3.17 10.84 21.36
C ASP A 87 -1.87 11.62 21.07
N SER A 88 -1.10 11.92 22.10
CA SER A 88 0.20 12.59 21.96
C SER A 88 1.21 11.70 21.26
N GLN A 89 1.32 10.45 21.68
CA GLN A 89 2.20 9.45 21.05
C GLN A 89 1.78 9.18 19.60
N LYS A 90 0.47 9.10 19.34
CA LYS A 90 -0.07 8.89 17.99
C LYS A 90 0.27 10.06 17.06
N ALA A 91 0.13 11.29 17.53
CA ALA A 91 0.50 12.47 16.76
C ALA A 91 2.00 12.48 16.42
N THR A 92 2.86 12.17 17.38
CA THR A 92 4.30 12.06 17.18
C THR A 92 4.64 10.94 16.21
N ALA A 93 4.02 9.79 16.36
CA ALA A 93 4.22 8.63 15.49
C ALA A 93 3.86 8.94 14.03
N ARG A 94 2.72 9.58 13.80
CA ARG A 94 2.29 9.98 12.44
C ARG A 94 3.26 10.96 11.81
N SER A 95 3.70 11.96 12.55
CA SER A 95 4.64 12.96 12.06
C SER A 95 5.99 12.33 11.68
N LEU A 96 6.54 11.51 12.58
CA LEU A 96 7.82 10.83 12.37
C LEU A 96 7.74 9.85 11.19
N PHE A 97 6.68 9.07 11.13
CA PHE A 97 6.47 8.11 10.04
C PHE A 97 6.38 8.82 8.68
N SER A 98 5.59 9.88 8.59
CA SER A 98 5.44 10.66 7.36
C SER A 98 6.77 11.25 6.89
N LYS A 99 7.56 11.82 7.78
CA LYS A 99 8.87 12.37 7.47
C LYS A 99 9.83 11.30 6.93
N LYS A 100 9.86 10.14 7.56
CA LYS A 100 10.73 9.02 7.14
C LYS A 100 10.25 8.40 5.83
N ALA A 101 8.95 8.26 5.64
CA ALA A 101 8.38 7.67 4.43
C ALA A 101 8.57 8.56 3.20
N THR A 102 8.48 9.88 3.36
CA THR A 102 8.59 10.84 2.25
C THR A 102 9.99 11.39 2.06
N GLY A 103 10.90 11.15 3.00
CA GLY A 103 12.25 11.72 2.96
C GLY A 103 12.28 13.23 3.21
N HIS A 104 11.28 13.77 3.90
CA HIS A 104 11.27 15.19 4.26
C HIS A 104 12.34 15.51 5.31
N PRO A 105 13.09 16.60 5.15
CA PRO A 105 14.06 17.01 6.15
C PRO A 105 13.36 17.43 7.45
N ASP A 106 14.00 17.14 8.58
CA ASP A 106 13.56 17.60 9.88
C ASP A 106 13.90 19.09 10.12
N ALA A 107 13.63 19.59 11.31
CA ALA A 107 13.91 21.00 11.67
C ALA A 107 15.40 21.37 11.54
N ASP A 108 16.30 20.39 11.64
CA ASP A 108 17.74 20.57 11.51
C ASP A 108 18.23 20.39 10.05
N GLY A 109 17.32 20.19 9.10
CA GLY A 109 17.64 19.97 7.71
C GLY A 109 18.15 18.57 7.38
N GLN A 110 18.08 17.64 8.32
CA GLN A 110 18.52 16.25 8.11
C GLN A 110 17.38 15.38 7.57
N ILE A 111 17.67 14.61 6.52
CA ILE A 111 16.73 13.63 5.97
C ILE A 111 16.85 12.35 6.79
N ARG A 112 15.78 12.00 7.51
CA ARG A 112 15.71 10.75 8.27
C ARG A 112 15.01 9.69 7.43
N ARG A 113 15.55 8.49 7.45
CA ARG A 113 14.95 7.31 6.81
C ARG A 113 14.70 6.25 7.86
N PHE A 114 13.83 5.29 7.54
CA PHE A 114 13.63 4.15 8.42
C PHE A 114 14.94 3.39 8.61
N ASP A 115 15.28 3.12 9.87
CA ASP A 115 16.46 2.32 10.20
C ASP A 115 16.19 0.82 9.97
N ASP A 116 17.19 -0.01 10.20
CA ASP A 116 17.10 -1.45 9.96
C ASP A 116 16.02 -2.12 10.82
N THR A 117 15.90 -1.72 12.08
CA THR A 117 14.90 -2.23 13.01
C THR A 117 13.49 -1.82 12.56
N GLU A 118 13.32 -0.56 12.18
CA GLU A 118 12.04 -0.06 11.67
C GLU A 118 11.63 -0.76 10.37
N ILE A 119 12.56 -0.97 9.46
CA ILE A 119 12.29 -1.68 8.20
C ILE A 119 11.86 -3.11 8.45
N ASN A 120 12.54 -3.84 9.34
CA ASN A 120 12.17 -5.21 9.67
C ASN A 120 10.76 -5.28 10.29
N LYS A 121 10.46 -4.37 11.21
CA LYS A 121 9.15 -4.30 11.87
C LYS A 121 8.05 -3.92 10.88
N LEU A 122 8.28 -2.93 10.01
CA LEU A 122 7.33 -2.55 8.96
C LEU A 122 7.07 -3.68 7.97
N TYR A 123 8.11 -4.36 7.55
CA TYR A 123 7.96 -5.50 6.64
C TYR A 123 7.06 -6.58 7.25
N ASP A 124 7.28 -6.92 8.51
CA ASP A 124 6.45 -7.89 9.21
C ASP A 124 5.00 -7.41 9.37
N LEU A 125 4.80 -6.13 9.70
CA LEU A 125 3.46 -5.55 9.83
C LEU A 125 2.69 -5.57 8.51
N ILE A 126 3.33 -5.22 7.41
CA ILE A 126 2.73 -5.22 6.09
C ILE A 126 2.41 -6.64 5.64
N LYS A 127 3.32 -7.58 5.90
CA LYS A 127 3.15 -9.00 5.57
C LYS A 127 1.96 -9.65 6.29
N THR A 128 1.71 -9.28 7.54
CA THR A 128 0.61 -9.86 8.34
C THR A 128 -0.76 -9.26 8.06
N LYS A 129 -0.85 -8.16 7.33
CA LYS A 129 -2.10 -7.45 7.03
C LYS A 129 -2.79 -7.92 5.75
N LYS A 130 -2.59 -9.11 5.35
CA LYS A 130 -3.32 -9.67 4.21
C LYS A 130 -4.74 -10.09 4.57
#